data_3651ee9974fed840465bc05d91333b15
#
_entry.id   3651ee9974fed840465bc05d91333b15
#
_cell.length_a   1.000
_cell.length_b   1.000
_cell.length_c   1.000
_cell.angle_alpha   90.00
_cell.angle_beta   90.00
_cell.angle_gamma   90.00
#
_symmetry.space_group_name_H-M   'P 1'
#
loop_
_entity.id
_entity.type
_entity.pdbx_description
1 polymer ?
#
loop_
_entity_poly.entity_id
_entity_poly.type
_entity_poly.pdbx_seq_one_letter_code
_entity_poly.pdbx_strand_id
1 'polypeptide(L)'
;MKILHTSDWHLGHTLYNYDRAEEQQAMLEQMVSIVEEQEPDVFLLCGDVYHTPQPSAAVQTMLSDGLVRIHEANPQMTIVMTAGNHDSGTKHEIFQTPWKALKVYAIGQLEKEDLDEHIIEVSGKGWIVAVPYANERNIPEGFFQQLLDRVAEKNTENLPVVMTAHTTVKGCDFTGHDHATEYAVGGIDSLELEEMGEGYDYLALGHIHHEQFVHSGSTTCDTAAPRCLSASTRISLTQ
;
A
#
# COMPACT_ATOMS: atom_id res chain seq x y z
N MET A 1 16.57 -5.99 1.75
CA MET A 1 15.50 -5.29 2.50
C MET A 1 14.35 -6.25 2.76
N LYS A 2 13.88 -6.39 4.01
CA LYS A 2 12.76 -7.26 4.39
C LYS A 2 11.47 -6.43 4.45
N ILE A 3 10.44 -6.87 3.76
CA ILE A 3 9.20 -6.10 3.57
C ILE A 3 8.02 -6.90 4.11
N LEU A 4 7.16 -6.23 4.87
CA LEU A 4 5.84 -6.71 5.23
C LEU A 4 4.82 -5.96 4.39
N HIS A 5 4.17 -6.66 3.44
CA HIS A 5 3.22 -6.08 2.50
C HIS A 5 1.79 -6.47 2.89
N THR A 6 0.92 -5.49 3.04
CA THR A 6 -0.52 -5.65 3.28
C THR A 6 -1.28 -4.53 2.55
N SER A 7 -2.59 -4.71 2.34
CA SER A 7 -3.46 -3.73 1.70
C SER A 7 -4.91 -3.89 2.13
N ASP A 8 -5.78 -2.98 1.71
CA ASP A 8 -7.24 -3.14 1.74
C ASP A 8 -7.80 -3.49 3.13
N TRP A 9 -7.38 -2.77 4.15
CA TRP A 9 -7.84 -2.99 5.53
C TRP A 9 -9.31 -2.65 5.73
N HIS A 10 -9.83 -1.69 4.96
CA HIS A 10 -11.21 -1.23 5.01
C HIS A 10 -11.70 -1.02 6.45
N LEU A 11 -10.92 -0.33 7.27
CA LEU A 11 -11.31 -0.04 8.65
C LEU A 11 -12.64 0.73 8.68
N GLY A 12 -13.54 0.28 9.53
CA GLY A 12 -14.91 0.80 9.62
C GLY A 12 -15.91 0.10 8.69
N HIS A 13 -15.50 -0.95 7.95
CA HIS A 13 -16.43 -1.78 7.18
C HIS A 13 -17.40 -2.51 8.12
N THR A 14 -18.68 -2.52 7.73
CA THR A 14 -19.75 -3.26 8.41
C THR A 14 -20.31 -4.33 7.48
N LEU A 15 -20.66 -5.48 8.01
CA LEU A 15 -21.29 -6.58 7.24
C LEU A 15 -22.77 -6.67 7.61
N TYR A 16 -23.67 -6.37 6.67
CA TYR A 16 -25.13 -6.36 6.92
C TYR A 16 -25.52 -5.58 8.18
N ASN A 17 -24.93 -4.41 8.40
CA ASN A 17 -25.05 -3.57 9.60
C ASN A 17 -24.44 -4.20 10.89
N TYR A 18 -23.73 -5.31 10.77
CA TYR A 18 -22.94 -5.85 11.88
C TYR A 18 -21.63 -5.10 11.99
N ASP A 19 -21.34 -4.58 13.18
CA ASP A 19 -20.07 -3.88 13.46
C ASP A 19 -18.94 -4.92 13.56
N ARG A 20 -17.86 -4.69 12.83
CA ARG A 20 -16.69 -5.57 12.76
C ARG A 20 -15.48 -4.99 13.49
N ALA A 21 -15.68 -3.99 14.37
CA ALA A 21 -14.59 -3.32 15.07
C ALA A 21 -13.71 -4.30 15.86
N GLU A 22 -14.31 -5.32 16.52
CA GLU A 22 -13.55 -6.34 17.26
C GLU A 22 -12.66 -7.19 16.34
N GLU A 23 -13.16 -7.55 15.15
CA GLU A 23 -12.39 -8.32 14.16
C GLU A 23 -11.23 -7.46 13.60
N GLN A 24 -11.50 -6.18 13.32
CA GLN A 24 -10.50 -5.25 12.82
C GLN A 24 -9.43 -4.97 13.88
N GLN A 25 -9.83 -4.85 15.14
CA GLN A 25 -8.89 -4.73 16.24
C GLN A 25 -8.01 -5.99 16.37
N ALA A 26 -8.59 -7.18 16.27
CA ALA A 26 -7.85 -8.45 16.30
C ALA A 26 -6.86 -8.57 15.12
N MET A 27 -7.22 -8.06 13.94
CA MET A 27 -6.31 -7.98 12.79
C MET A 27 -5.10 -7.07 13.11
N LEU A 28 -5.33 -5.89 13.68
CA LEU A 28 -4.24 -4.98 14.07
C LEU A 28 -3.30 -5.61 15.12
N GLU A 29 -3.86 -6.35 16.11
CA GLU A 29 -3.06 -7.11 17.06
C GLU A 29 -2.17 -8.16 16.37
N GLN A 30 -2.69 -8.85 15.36
CA GLN A 30 -1.91 -9.80 14.57
C GLN A 30 -0.77 -9.08 13.80
N MET A 31 -1.03 -7.91 13.22
CA MET A 31 0.03 -7.14 12.55
C MET A 31 1.16 -6.77 13.50
N VAL A 32 0.84 -6.32 14.73
CA VAL A 32 1.82 -6.06 15.77
C VAL A 32 2.67 -7.31 16.05
N SER A 33 2.02 -8.45 16.29
CA SER A 33 2.72 -9.72 16.59
C SER A 33 3.63 -10.17 15.43
N ILE A 34 3.18 -9.99 14.17
CA ILE A 34 3.97 -10.32 12.99
C ILE A 34 5.19 -9.40 12.90
N VAL A 35 5.03 -8.11 13.17
CA VAL A 35 6.13 -7.15 13.16
C VAL A 35 7.16 -7.49 14.24
N GLU A 36 6.73 -7.83 15.46
CA GLU A 36 7.62 -8.28 16.53
C GLU A 36 8.39 -9.55 16.16
N GLU A 37 7.72 -10.53 15.56
CA GLU A 37 8.34 -11.80 15.18
C GLU A 37 9.28 -11.67 13.99
N GLN A 38 8.87 -10.90 12.99
CA GLN A 38 9.57 -10.85 11.69
C GLN A 38 10.57 -9.73 11.58
N GLU A 39 10.48 -8.71 12.40
CA GLU A 39 11.38 -7.52 12.38
C GLU A 39 11.61 -6.99 10.95
N PRO A 40 10.56 -6.63 10.20
CA PRO A 40 10.73 -6.12 8.84
C PRO A 40 11.42 -4.77 8.82
N ASP A 41 12.10 -4.45 7.71
CA ASP A 41 12.68 -3.13 7.48
C ASP A 41 11.62 -2.12 7.06
N VAL A 42 10.59 -2.61 6.34
CA VAL A 42 9.51 -1.80 5.79
C VAL A 42 8.17 -2.51 5.99
N PHE A 43 7.17 -1.73 6.42
CA PHE A 43 5.76 -2.10 6.43
C PHE A 43 5.05 -1.30 5.33
N LEU A 44 4.50 -2.00 4.33
CA LEU A 44 3.73 -1.39 3.24
C LEU A 44 2.24 -1.66 3.45
N LEU A 45 1.44 -0.59 3.49
CA LEU A 45 -0.02 -0.63 3.45
C LEU A 45 -0.49 0.00 2.14
N CYS A 46 -0.80 -0.86 1.16
CA CYS A 46 -1.00 -0.48 -0.23
C CYS A 46 -2.46 -0.11 -0.53
N GLY A 47 -2.97 0.95 0.08
CA GLY A 47 -4.29 1.54 -0.16
C GLY A 47 -5.44 0.91 0.58
N ASP A 48 -6.60 1.55 0.47
CA ASP A 48 -7.88 1.21 1.10
C ASP A 48 -7.75 0.93 2.61
N VAL A 49 -7.13 1.90 3.29
CA VAL A 49 -6.96 1.88 4.74
C VAL A 49 -8.31 1.97 5.43
N TYR A 50 -9.17 2.86 4.94
CA TYR A 50 -10.52 3.03 5.42
C TYR A 50 -11.55 2.50 4.43
N HIS A 51 -12.71 2.08 4.95
CA HIS A 51 -13.82 1.65 4.09
C HIS A 51 -14.54 2.80 3.41
N THR A 52 -14.47 4.01 3.96
CA THR A 52 -15.12 5.20 3.39
C THR A 52 -14.21 6.42 3.48
N PRO A 53 -14.38 7.40 2.56
CA PRO A 53 -13.59 8.63 2.57
C PRO A 53 -13.81 9.50 3.82
N GLN A 54 -14.81 9.18 4.62
CA GLN A 54 -15.15 9.89 5.86
C GLN A 54 -15.29 8.92 7.03
N PRO A 55 -14.18 8.32 7.50
CA PRO A 55 -14.20 7.41 8.63
C PRO A 55 -14.65 8.13 9.90
N SER A 56 -15.34 7.40 10.80
CA SER A 56 -15.72 7.94 12.10
C SER A 56 -14.48 8.20 12.96
N ALA A 57 -14.63 9.05 13.99
CA ALA A 57 -13.54 9.32 14.93
C ALA A 57 -13.01 8.03 15.59
N ALA A 58 -13.90 7.09 15.93
CA ALA A 58 -13.51 5.79 16.51
C ALA A 58 -12.61 4.99 15.55
N VAL A 59 -12.94 4.95 14.25
CA VAL A 59 -12.15 4.26 13.23
C VAL A 59 -10.80 4.95 13.01
N GLN A 60 -10.76 6.28 13.03
CA GLN A 60 -9.50 7.03 12.94
C GLN A 60 -8.60 6.79 14.17
N THR A 61 -9.19 6.72 15.36
CA THR A 61 -8.46 6.36 16.59
C THR A 61 -7.91 4.93 16.47
N MET A 62 -8.71 3.97 16.01
CA MET A 62 -8.27 2.59 15.81
C MET A 62 -7.04 2.50 14.91
N LEU A 63 -7.03 3.21 13.76
CA LEU A 63 -5.85 3.27 12.89
C LEU A 63 -4.65 3.87 13.61
N SER A 64 -4.85 5.04 14.26
CA SER A 64 -3.75 5.75 14.92
C SER A 64 -3.11 4.92 16.02
N ASP A 65 -3.92 4.28 16.86
CA ASP A 65 -3.45 3.39 17.94
C ASP A 65 -2.74 2.16 17.36
N GLY A 66 -3.29 1.59 16.29
CA GLY A 66 -2.69 0.47 15.57
C GLY A 66 -1.30 0.83 15.01
N LEU A 67 -1.17 1.97 14.32
CA LEU A 67 0.12 2.41 13.77
C LEU A 67 1.16 2.72 14.85
N VAL A 68 0.75 3.31 15.96
CA VAL A 68 1.65 3.55 17.11
C VAL A 68 2.18 2.21 17.64
N ARG A 69 1.32 1.23 17.86
CA ARG A 69 1.71 -0.08 18.36
C ARG A 69 2.58 -0.87 17.37
N ILE A 70 2.27 -0.78 16.07
CA ILE A 70 3.11 -1.35 15.01
C ILE A 70 4.50 -0.71 15.01
N HIS A 71 4.57 0.62 15.18
CA HIS A 71 5.85 1.31 15.31
C HIS A 71 6.61 0.91 16.59
N GLU A 72 5.92 0.80 17.73
CA GLU A 72 6.53 0.39 19.01
C GLU A 72 7.10 -1.03 18.94
N ALA A 73 6.48 -1.93 18.18
CA ALA A 73 6.95 -3.29 17.94
C ALA A 73 8.31 -3.32 17.19
N ASN A 74 8.55 -2.39 16.28
CA ASN A 74 9.85 -2.20 15.62
C ASN A 74 10.11 -0.72 15.28
N PRO A 75 10.68 0.07 16.21
CA PRO A 75 10.88 1.52 16.02
C PRO A 75 11.87 1.90 14.89
N GLN A 76 12.63 0.93 14.38
CA GLN A 76 13.54 1.17 13.25
C GLN A 76 12.86 0.99 11.89
N MET A 77 11.74 0.30 11.83
CA MET A 77 10.98 0.04 10.63
C MET A 77 10.41 1.34 10.04
N THR A 78 10.43 1.42 8.72
CA THR A 78 9.72 2.46 7.97
C THR A 78 8.32 1.96 7.62
N ILE A 79 7.29 2.74 7.94
CA ILE A 79 5.90 2.44 7.58
C ILE A 79 5.51 3.36 6.42
N VAL A 80 5.06 2.77 5.33
CA VAL A 80 4.56 3.51 4.16
C VAL A 80 3.12 3.08 3.91
N MET A 81 2.20 4.04 3.87
CA MET A 81 0.82 3.79 3.50
C MET A 81 0.37 4.72 2.38
N THR A 82 -0.30 4.18 1.40
CA THR A 82 -0.89 4.92 0.30
C THR A 82 -2.40 5.01 0.46
N ALA A 83 -3.03 6.02 -0.12
CA ALA A 83 -4.48 6.05 -0.22
C ALA A 83 -4.96 5.13 -1.34
N GLY A 84 -6.06 4.41 -1.09
CA GLY A 84 -6.81 3.66 -2.08
C GLY A 84 -8.02 4.45 -2.60
N ASN A 85 -8.88 3.79 -3.40
CA ASN A 85 -10.06 4.44 -3.97
C ASN A 85 -11.19 4.69 -2.95
N HIS A 86 -11.19 3.97 -1.83
CA HIS A 86 -12.11 4.22 -0.70
C HIS A 86 -11.62 5.32 0.24
N ASP A 87 -10.36 5.71 0.16
CA ASP A 87 -9.75 6.72 1.03
C ASP A 87 -9.98 8.15 0.51
N SER A 88 -9.85 9.12 1.41
CA SER A 88 -9.70 10.52 1.05
C SER A 88 -8.21 10.88 1.09
N GLY A 89 -7.57 11.11 -0.06
CA GLY A 89 -6.14 11.41 -0.14
C GLY A 89 -5.73 12.58 0.75
N THR A 90 -6.49 13.68 0.73
CA THR A 90 -6.20 14.84 1.60
C THR A 90 -6.29 14.51 3.09
N LYS A 91 -7.24 13.66 3.51
CA LYS A 91 -7.34 13.23 4.91
C LYS A 91 -6.22 12.29 5.31
N HIS A 92 -5.72 11.49 4.37
CA HIS A 92 -4.59 10.61 4.57
C HIS A 92 -3.35 11.40 5.01
N GLU A 93 -3.16 12.58 4.46
CA GLU A 93 -2.01 13.44 4.69
C GLU A 93 -2.14 14.41 5.88
N ILE A 94 -3.34 14.57 6.46
CA ILE A 94 -3.58 15.51 7.58
C ILE A 94 -2.57 15.31 8.72
N PHE A 95 -2.23 14.08 9.03
CA PHE A 95 -1.31 13.73 10.12
C PHE A 95 0.11 13.41 9.64
N GLN A 96 0.47 13.74 8.41
CA GLN A 96 1.78 13.43 7.84
C GLN A 96 2.94 13.95 8.69
N THR A 97 2.84 15.20 9.19
CA THR A 97 3.91 15.80 10.00
C THR A 97 4.18 15.04 11.31
N PRO A 98 3.19 14.80 12.20
CA PRO A 98 3.45 14.01 13.40
C PRO A 98 3.81 12.55 13.09
N TRP A 99 3.27 11.95 12.03
CA TRP A 99 3.57 10.58 11.67
C TRP A 99 5.01 10.40 11.15
N LYS A 100 5.59 11.40 10.49
CA LYS A 100 7.01 11.35 10.10
C LYS A 100 7.94 11.15 11.30
N ALA A 101 7.57 11.63 12.50
CA ALA A 101 8.33 11.38 13.73
C ALA A 101 8.33 9.90 14.15
N LEU A 102 7.32 9.13 13.74
CA LEU A 102 7.20 7.68 13.90
C LEU A 102 7.67 6.90 12.66
N LYS A 103 8.38 7.56 11.74
CA LYS A 103 8.76 7.00 10.43
C LYS A 103 7.56 6.45 9.63
N VAL A 104 6.38 7.04 9.81
CA VAL A 104 5.17 6.73 9.02
C VAL A 104 5.03 7.77 7.93
N TYR A 105 5.02 7.31 6.69
CA TYR A 105 4.84 8.10 5.48
C TYR A 105 3.46 7.80 4.89
N ALA A 106 2.59 8.79 4.87
CA ALA A 106 1.25 8.69 4.33
C ALA A 106 1.18 9.45 3.00
N ILE A 107 1.04 8.73 1.91
CA ILE A 107 0.97 9.29 0.56
C ILE A 107 -0.48 9.20 0.08
N GLY A 108 -1.16 10.33 0.09
CA GLY A 108 -2.60 10.40 -0.18
C GLY A 108 -2.95 10.92 -1.55
N GLN A 109 -2.12 11.79 -2.13
CA GLN A 109 -2.40 12.47 -3.38
C GLN A 109 -1.32 12.17 -4.41
N LEU A 110 -1.73 12.10 -5.69
CA LEU A 110 -0.79 11.97 -6.79
C LEU A 110 -0.16 13.34 -7.07
N GLU A 111 1.02 13.58 -6.50
CA GLU A 111 1.79 14.77 -6.78
C GLU A 111 2.52 14.63 -8.12
N LYS A 112 2.30 15.58 -9.05
CA LYS A 112 2.79 15.49 -10.42
C LYS A 112 3.97 16.43 -10.70
N GLU A 113 4.10 17.47 -9.90
CA GLU A 113 5.13 18.50 -10.07
C GLU A 113 6.37 18.18 -9.22
N ASP A 114 6.18 17.67 -8.02
CA ASP A 114 7.26 17.25 -7.12
C ASP A 114 7.27 15.72 -6.94
N LEU A 115 7.99 15.04 -7.83
CA LEU A 115 8.12 13.58 -7.81
C LEU A 115 8.77 13.06 -6.52
N ASP A 116 9.53 13.89 -5.81
CA ASP A 116 10.23 13.50 -4.59
C ASP A 116 9.26 13.21 -3.43
N GLU A 117 8.04 13.73 -3.47
CA GLU A 117 6.98 13.40 -2.49
C GLU A 117 6.54 11.93 -2.54
N HIS A 118 6.78 11.24 -3.67
CA HIS A 118 6.50 9.81 -3.84
C HIS A 118 7.69 8.91 -3.48
N ILE A 119 8.86 9.46 -3.17
CA ILE A 119 10.10 8.71 -3.04
C ILE A 119 10.57 8.73 -1.59
N ILE A 120 10.65 7.55 -0.98
CA ILE A 120 11.05 7.39 0.41
C ILE A 120 12.33 6.55 0.46
N GLU A 121 13.39 7.13 1.02
CA GLU A 121 14.61 6.40 1.31
C GLU A 121 14.45 5.60 2.61
N VAL A 122 14.71 4.30 2.53
CA VAL A 122 14.88 3.44 3.69
C VAL A 122 16.37 3.34 3.97
N SER A 123 16.85 4.19 4.87
CA SER A 123 18.27 4.50 5.09
C SER A 123 19.19 3.27 5.04
N GLY A 124 20.07 3.23 4.03
CA GLY A 124 21.05 2.15 3.81
C GLY A 124 20.45 0.79 3.43
N LYS A 125 19.13 0.71 3.11
CA LYS A 125 18.46 -0.56 2.82
C LYS A 125 17.76 -0.58 1.47
N GLY A 126 17.25 0.56 0.98
CA GLY A 126 16.57 0.64 -0.30
C GLY A 126 15.69 1.86 -0.45
N TRP A 127 14.86 1.84 -1.49
CA TRP A 127 13.98 2.93 -1.88
C TRP A 127 12.55 2.42 -2.05
N ILE A 128 11.60 3.23 -1.62
CA ILE A 128 10.17 2.97 -1.86
C ILE A 128 9.63 4.07 -2.75
N VAL A 129 8.99 3.69 -3.85
CA VAL A 129 8.17 4.56 -4.70
C VAL A 129 6.72 4.30 -4.32
N ALA A 130 6.07 5.28 -3.70
CA ALA A 130 4.73 5.14 -3.15
C ALA A 130 3.72 5.93 -3.99
N VAL A 131 2.87 5.23 -4.73
CA VAL A 131 1.86 5.84 -5.60
C VAL A 131 0.46 5.56 -5.04
N PRO A 132 -0.31 6.58 -4.63
CA PRO A 132 -1.67 6.40 -4.18
C PRO A 132 -2.60 6.11 -5.36
N TYR A 133 -3.83 5.66 -5.05
CA TYR A 133 -4.86 5.53 -6.07
C TYR A 133 -5.08 6.84 -6.83
N ALA A 134 -5.12 6.73 -8.12
CA ALA A 134 -5.55 7.79 -9.01
C ALA A 134 -6.35 7.17 -10.18
N ASN A 135 -7.40 7.88 -10.60
CA ASN A 135 -8.08 7.48 -11.84
C ASN A 135 -7.05 7.50 -12.99
N GLU A 136 -7.05 6.48 -13.84
CA GLU A 136 -6.11 6.32 -14.96
C GLU A 136 -5.96 7.60 -15.80
N ARG A 137 -7.08 8.28 -16.07
CA ARG A 137 -7.08 9.57 -16.82
C ARG A 137 -6.31 10.71 -16.14
N ASN A 138 -6.07 10.56 -14.84
CA ASN A 138 -5.34 11.54 -14.04
C ASN A 138 -3.86 11.21 -13.89
N ILE A 139 -3.43 10.02 -14.28
CA ILE A 139 -2.03 9.60 -14.28
C ILE A 139 -1.38 10.12 -15.58
N PRO A 140 -0.34 10.94 -15.52
CA PRO A 140 0.38 11.37 -16.70
C PRO A 140 1.01 10.17 -17.43
N GLU A 141 1.08 10.24 -18.76
CA GLU A 141 1.78 9.23 -19.54
C GLU A 141 3.24 9.08 -19.08
N GLY A 142 3.68 7.85 -18.84
CA GLY A 142 5.03 7.55 -18.38
C GLY A 142 5.34 7.99 -16.95
N PHE A 143 4.33 8.33 -16.14
CA PHE A 143 4.53 8.82 -14.77
C PHE A 143 5.31 7.85 -13.88
N PHE A 144 4.98 6.56 -13.93
CA PHE A 144 5.68 5.55 -13.13
C PHE A 144 7.16 5.47 -13.52
N GLN A 145 7.47 5.52 -14.83
CA GLN A 145 8.86 5.53 -15.28
C GLN A 145 9.61 6.79 -14.82
N GLN A 146 8.97 7.95 -14.84
CA GLN A 146 9.59 9.18 -14.34
C GLN A 146 9.96 9.09 -12.87
N LEU A 147 9.12 8.45 -12.03
CA LEU A 147 9.42 8.19 -10.63
C LEU A 147 10.63 7.25 -10.47
N LEU A 148 10.67 6.17 -11.27
CA LEU A 148 11.79 5.21 -11.24
C LEU A 148 13.09 5.84 -11.74
N ASP A 149 13.06 6.64 -12.79
CA ASP A 149 14.22 7.40 -13.27
C ASP A 149 14.73 8.36 -12.18
N ARG A 150 13.80 9.01 -11.46
CA ARG A 150 14.15 9.89 -10.35
C ARG A 150 14.79 9.14 -9.17
N VAL A 151 14.33 7.92 -8.87
CA VAL A 151 14.99 7.05 -7.90
C VAL A 151 16.37 6.64 -8.39
N ALA A 152 16.51 6.27 -9.66
CA ALA A 152 17.80 5.86 -10.23
C ALA A 152 18.87 6.97 -10.13
N GLU A 153 18.48 8.24 -10.29
CA GLU A 153 19.38 9.39 -10.08
C GLU A 153 19.91 9.47 -8.62
N LYS A 154 19.10 9.07 -7.64
CA LYS A 154 19.41 9.14 -6.22
C LYS A 154 20.09 7.88 -5.69
N ASN A 155 19.77 6.73 -6.26
CA ASN A 155 20.23 5.40 -5.82
C ASN A 155 21.62 5.07 -6.34
N THR A 156 22.63 5.81 -5.87
CA THR A 156 24.02 5.64 -6.29
C THR A 156 24.66 4.35 -5.79
N GLU A 157 24.06 3.72 -4.79
CA GLU A 157 24.56 2.46 -4.17
C GLU A 157 23.90 1.21 -4.77
N ASN A 158 23.02 1.35 -5.76
CA ASN A 158 22.24 0.26 -6.36
C ASN A 158 21.48 -0.57 -5.31
N LEU A 159 20.87 0.10 -4.33
CA LEU A 159 20.01 -0.54 -3.34
C LEU A 159 18.68 -0.97 -3.96
N PRO A 160 18.00 -1.96 -3.38
CA PRO A 160 16.70 -2.41 -3.86
C PRO A 160 15.66 -1.29 -3.96
N VAL A 161 14.87 -1.31 -5.04
CA VAL A 161 13.77 -0.38 -5.30
C VAL A 161 12.45 -1.14 -5.26
N VAL A 162 11.54 -0.68 -4.43
CA VAL A 162 10.18 -1.23 -4.32
C VAL A 162 9.19 -0.17 -4.74
N MET A 163 8.30 -0.50 -5.67
CA MET A 163 7.16 0.34 -6.01
C MET A 163 5.91 -0.19 -5.34
N THR A 164 5.10 0.69 -4.76
CA THR A 164 3.77 0.36 -4.28
C THR A 164 2.72 1.23 -4.97
N ALA A 165 1.61 0.61 -5.35
CA ALA A 165 0.46 1.32 -5.93
C ALA A 165 -0.85 0.64 -5.53
N HIS A 166 -1.95 1.41 -5.61
CA HIS A 166 -3.30 0.88 -5.41
C HIS A 166 -4.04 0.92 -6.75
N THR A 167 -3.87 -0.14 -7.53
CA THR A 167 -4.41 -0.23 -8.89
C THR A 167 -4.50 -1.68 -9.36
N THR A 168 -5.24 -1.89 -10.43
CA THR A 168 -5.32 -3.16 -11.14
C THR A 168 -4.34 -3.20 -12.29
N VAL A 169 -3.62 -4.30 -12.44
CA VAL A 169 -2.83 -4.59 -13.64
C VAL A 169 -3.46 -5.74 -14.42
N LYS A 170 -3.27 -5.75 -15.75
CA LYS A 170 -3.75 -6.84 -16.59
C LYS A 170 -3.10 -8.17 -16.20
N GLY A 171 -3.91 -9.22 -16.23
CA GLY A 171 -3.47 -10.56 -15.82
C GLY A 171 -3.80 -10.92 -14.37
N CYS A 172 -4.38 -10.00 -13.60
CA CYS A 172 -4.93 -10.32 -12.28
C CYS A 172 -6.09 -11.32 -12.38
N ASP A 173 -6.13 -12.26 -11.44
CA ASP A 173 -7.24 -13.18 -11.25
C ASP A 173 -8.27 -12.55 -10.30
N PHE A 174 -9.49 -12.40 -10.80
CA PHE A 174 -10.64 -11.88 -10.06
C PHE A 174 -11.56 -12.99 -9.50
N THR A 175 -11.12 -14.24 -9.57
CA THR A 175 -11.91 -15.38 -9.09
C THR A 175 -12.19 -15.26 -7.59
N GLY A 176 -13.47 -15.35 -7.21
CA GLY A 176 -13.89 -15.23 -5.81
C GLY A 176 -14.22 -13.80 -5.36
N HIS A 177 -14.11 -12.81 -6.24
CA HIS A 177 -14.67 -11.48 -6.01
C HIS A 177 -16.15 -11.48 -6.36
N ASP A 178 -17.01 -11.64 -5.36
CA ASP A 178 -18.46 -11.53 -5.51
C ASP A 178 -18.92 -10.09 -5.82
N HIS A 179 -18.03 -9.13 -5.79
CA HIS A 179 -18.26 -7.71 -6.01
C HIS A 179 -17.77 -7.19 -7.37
N ALA A 180 -17.54 -8.06 -8.34
CA ALA A 180 -17.20 -7.65 -9.72
C ALA A 180 -18.24 -6.68 -10.34
N THR A 181 -19.43 -6.57 -9.75
CA THR A 181 -20.47 -5.62 -10.14
C THR A 181 -20.33 -4.23 -9.52
N GLU A 182 -19.66 -4.08 -8.37
CA GLU A 182 -19.38 -2.76 -7.77
C GLU A 182 -18.21 -2.06 -8.47
N TYR A 183 -17.26 -2.80 -9.02
CA TYR A 183 -16.16 -2.28 -9.83
C TYR A 183 -16.60 -1.86 -11.24
N ALA A 184 -17.80 -2.22 -11.67
CA ALA A 184 -18.36 -1.85 -12.97
C ALA A 184 -18.86 -0.39 -13.05
N VAL A 185 -18.86 0.36 -11.96
CA VAL A 185 -19.16 1.79 -12.00
C VAL A 185 -17.90 2.56 -12.40
N GLY A 186 -17.58 2.49 -13.70
CA GLY A 186 -16.44 3.17 -14.30
C GLY A 186 -15.60 2.30 -15.24
N GLY A 187 -15.87 0.99 -15.30
CA GLY A 187 -14.99 -0.01 -15.95
C GLY A 187 -13.84 -0.39 -15.03
N ILE A 188 -13.35 -1.61 -15.13
CA ILE A 188 -12.09 -1.99 -14.52
C ILE A 188 -11.00 -1.39 -15.41
N ASP A 189 -10.58 -0.16 -15.11
CA ASP A 189 -9.42 0.43 -15.72
C ASP A 189 -8.21 -0.37 -15.20
N SER A 190 -7.61 -1.20 -16.05
CA SER A 190 -6.45 -2.00 -15.71
C SER A 190 -5.26 -1.55 -16.56
N LEU A 191 -4.18 -1.19 -15.88
CA LEU A 191 -2.93 -0.82 -16.52
C LEU A 191 -2.24 -2.06 -17.12
N GLU A 192 -1.56 -1.90 -18.24
CA GLU A 192 -0.59 -2.91 -18.67
C GLU A 192 0.55 -2.93 -17.64
N LEU A 193 1.13 -4.10 -17.38
CA LEU A 193 2.24 -4.18 -16.42
C LEU A 193 3.46 -3.36 -16.89
N GLU A 194 3.63 -3.24 -18.21
CA GLU A 194 4.66 -2.40 -18.84
C GLU A 194 4.50 -0.91 -18.56
N GLU A 195 3.26 -0.44 -18.30
CA GLU A 195 2.99 0.97 -17.96
C GLU A 195 3.50 1.31 -16.55
N MET A 196 3.69 0.28 -15.68
CA MET A 196 4.28 0.47 -14.35
C MET A 196 5.79 0.79 -14.40
N GLY A 197 6.39 0.77 -15.61
CA GLY A 197 7.80 1.09 -15.83
C GLY A 197 8.75 -0.06 -15.53
N GLU A 198 10.04 0.24 -15.60
CA GLU A 198 11.14 -0.71 -15.39
C GLU A 198 12.15 -0.15 -14.38
N GLY A 199 12.82 -1.01 -13.61
CA GLY A 199 13.87 -0.59 -12.66
C GLY A 199 13.46 -0.72 -11.18
N TYR A 200 12.34 -1.35 -10.86
CA TYR A 200 12.02 -1.82 -9.52
C TYR A 200 12.33 -3.31 -9.37
N ASP A 201 12.66 -3.74 -8.16
CA ASP A 201 12.90 -5.15 -7.81
C ASP A 201 11.61 -5.85 -7.36
N TYR A 202 10.65 -5.07 -6.85
CA TYR A 202 9.38 -5.58 -6.36
C TYR A 202 8.26 -4.56 -6.57
N LEU A 203 7.12 -5.02 -7.10
CA LEU A 203 5.90 -4.23 -7.24
C LEU A 203 4.84 -4.76 -6.26
N ALA A 204 4.50 -3.93 -5.28
CA ALA A 204 3.51 -4.22 -4.25
C ALA A 204 2.19 -3.53 -4.59
N LEU A 205 1.14 -4.30 -4.90
CA LEU A 205 -0.17 -3.76 -5.25
C LEU A 205 -1.23 -4.09 -4.19
N GLY A 206 -2.19 -3.18 -4.03
CA GLY A 206 -3.49 -3.39 -3.41
C GLY A 206 -4.61 -3.40 -4.46
N HIS A 207 -5.88 -3.31 -4.00
CA HIS A 207 -7.11 -3.13 -4.79
C HIS A 207 -7.87 -4.42 -5.14
N ILE A 208 -7.20 -5.53 -5.45
CA ILE A 208 -7.88 -6.74 -5.97
C ILE A 208 -8.45 -7.63 -4.86
N HIS A 209 -8.11 -7.43 -3.60
CA HIS A 209 -8.51 -8.26 -2.45
C HIS A 209 -8.24 -9.77 -2.64
N HIS A 210 -7.33 -10.13 -3.52
CA HIS A 210 -6.94 -11.50 -3.76
C HIS A 210 -5.42 -11.61 -3.85
N GLU A 211 -4.85 -12.38 -2.94
CA GLU A 211 -3.41 -12.61 -2.91
C GLU A 211 -2.97 -13.42 -4.12
N GLN A 212 -2.15 -12.84 -4.96
CA GLN A 212 -1.68 -13.47 -6.19
C GLN A 212 -0.35 -12.90 -6.65
N PHE A 213 0.36 -13.66 -7.47
CA PHE A 213 1.47 -13.15 -8.27
C PHE A 213 1.02 -12.96 -9.71
N VAL A 214 1.23 -11.78 -10.24
CA VAL A 214 1.06 -11.50 -11.66
C VAL A 214 2.44 -11.49 -12.31
N HIS A 215 2.59 -12.24 -13.39
CA HIS A 215 3.85 -12.35 -14.09
C HIS A 215 3.74 -11.79 -15.51
N SER A 216 4.67 -10.93 -15.88
CA SER A 216 4.91 -10.54 -17.26
C SER A 216 6.40 -10.71 -17.56
N GLY A 217 6.74 -11.74 -18.33
CA GLY A 217 8.14 -12.01 -18.67
C GLY A 217 9.03 -12.27 -17.45
N SER A 218 9.96 -11.37 -17.17
CA SER A 218 10.88 -11.44 -16.01
C SER A 218 10.42 -10.67 -14.79
N THR A 219 9.34 -9.89 -14.91
CA THR A 219 8.84 -9.02 -13.85
C THR A 219 7.79 -9.73 -13.01
N THR A 220 7.91 -9.66 -11.71
CA THR A 220 6.95 -10.22 -10.74
C THR A 220 6.27 -9.09 -9.99
N CYS A 221 4.95 -9.09 -10.05
CA CYS A 221 4.10 -8.20 -9.27
C CYS A 221 3.35 -9.03 -8.21
N ASP A 222 3.24 -8.54 -7.00
CA ASP A 222 2.46 -9.16 -5.94
C ASP A 222 1.29 -8.27 -5.56
N THR A 223 0.12 -8.87 -5.39
CA THR A 223 -1.05 -8.20 -4.84
C THR A 223 -1.35 -8.78 -3.46
N ALA A 224 -1.55 -7.93 -2.47
CA ALA A 224 -1.96 -8.33 -1.14
C ALA A 224 -3.46 -8.09 -0.95
N ALA A 225 -4.09 -8.96 -0.19
CA ALA A 225 -5.48 -8.76 0.24
C ALA A 225 -5.61 -9.05 1.73
N PRO A 226 -6.38 -8.26 2.49
CA PRO A 226 -6.77 -8.66 3.81
C PRO A 226 -7.82 -9.75 3.68
N ARG A 227 -7.54 -10.94 4.16
CA ARG A 227 -8.64 -11.83 4.52
C ARG A 227 -9.16 -11.38 5.87
N CYS A 228 -10.43 -10.99 5.95
CA CYS A 228 -11.15 -11.01 7.22
C CYS A 228 -11.07 -12.42 7.81
N LEU A 229 -10.29 -12.57 8.87
CA LEU A 229 -9.87 -13.77 9.60
C LEU A 229 -8.52 -14.40 9.20
N SER A 230 -7.90 -14.01 8.09
CA SER A 230 -6.50 -14.33 7.83
C SER A 230 -5.94 -13.25 6.92
N ALA A 231 -5.28 -12.26 7.48
CA ALA A 231 -4.49 -11.34 6.68
C ALA A 231 -3.46 -12.18 5.91
N SER A 232 -3.53 -12.19 4.59
CA SER A 232 -2.44 -12.72 3.80
C SER A 232 -1.32 -11.69 3.83
N THR A 233 -0.48 -11.83 4.82
CA THR A 233 0.67 -11.00 5.00
C THR A 233 1.84 -11.71 4.34
N ARG A 234 2.46 -11.09 3.36
CA ARG A 234 3.68 -11.62 2.75
C ARG A 234 4.90 -10.94 3.29
N ILE A 235 5.91 -11.76 3.50
CA ILE A 235 7.27 -11.33 3.79
C ILE A 235 8.08 -11.62 2.56
N SER A 236 8.42 -10.57 1.80
CA SER A 236 9.30 -10.66 0.65
C SER A 236 10.71 -10.32 1.08
N LEU A 237 11.64 -11.23 0.80
CA LEU A 237 13.07 -11.01 0.97
C LEU A 237 13.63 -10.67 -0.41
N THR A 238 13.98 -9.41 -0.65
CA THR A 238 14.85 -9.04 -1.76
C THR A 238 16.29 -9.27 -1.31
N GLN A 239 16.95 -10.25 -1.93
CA GLN A 239 18.41 -10.47 -1.73
C GLN A 239 19.20 -9.49 -2.56
#